data_023644e3408db8996d62441cb689d2eb
#
_entry.id   023644e3408db8996d62441cb689d2eb
#
_cell.length_a   1.000
_cell.length_b   1.000
_cell.length_c   1.000
_cell.angle_alpha   90.00
_cell.angle_beta   90.00
_cell.angle_gamma   90.00
#
_symmetry.space_group_name_H-M   'P 1'
#
loop_
_entity.id
_entity.type
_entity.pdbx_description
1 polymer ?
#
loop_
_entity_poly.entity_id
_entity_poly.type
_entity_poly.pdbx_seq_one_letter_code
_entity_poly.pdbx_strand_id
1 'polypeptide(L)'
;MSKKIANGSTSQGSISPTTRRGITRAVMVVLLMLIGATSVSAEQTPTESVKRTIDNVIQILNTDELKQPSRSVERRQKIEDVVRQRVSYEDMARLALGKPWIALTDIQRQEFVNLFAQLLRDMFAGTIDDVANAQVRYLSERRKQN
;
A
#
# COMPACT_ATOMS: atom_id res chain seq x y z
N MET A 1 38.84 -47.40 75.59
CA MET A 1 38.50 -48.53 74.74
C MET A 1 37.78 -47.97 73.50
N SER A 2 38.40 -48.24 72.37
CA SER A 2 37.91 -48.53 71.04
C SER A 2 36.84 -47.63 70.39
N LYS A 3 37.28 -46.86 69.39
CA LYS A 3 37.10 -47.06 67.91
C LYS A 3 35.65 -46.88 67.43
N LYS A 4 35.35 -45.97 66.52
CA LYS A 4 35.53 -46.28 65.05
C LYS A 4 35.17 -45.06 64.21
N ILE A 5 36.00 -44.83 63.24
CA ILE A 5 35.91 -43.83 62.17
C ILE A 5 34.81 -44.34 61.16
N ALA A 6 34.02 -43.46 60.61
CA ALA A 6 33.31 -43.71 59.37
C ALA A 6 33.14 -42.41 58.56
N ASN A 7 33.87 -42.39 57.54
CA ASN A 7 33.91 -41.83 56.25
C ASN A 7 32.53 -41.32 55.73
N GLY A 8 32.42 -40.03 55.48
CA GLY A 8 31.32 -39.42 54.78
C GLY A 8 31.74 -39.10 53.32
N SER A 9 31.19 -39.80 52.40
CA SER A 9 31.42 -39.73 51.00
C SER A 9 30.88 -38.44 50.39
N THR A 10 31.78 -37.61 49.88
CA THR A 10 31.42 -36.42 49.10
C THR A 10 30.93 -36.89 47.74
N SER A 11 29.62 -36.76 47.49
CA SER A 11 29.03 -36.98 46.15
C SER A 11 29.29 -35.75 45.30
N GLN A 12 30.32 -35.85 44.43
CA GLN A 12 30.50 -34.92 43.34
C GLN A 12 29.47 -35.23 42.26
N GLY A 13 28.47 -34.37 42.14
CA GLY A 13 27.54 -34.35 41.01
C GLY A 13 28.26 -33.95 39.74
N SER A 14 28.58 -34.94 38.92
CA SER A 14 29.12 -34.77 37.58
C SER A 14 28.05 -34.10 36.71
N ILE A 15 28.19 -32.84 36.41
CA ILE A 15 27.37 -32.12 35.46
C ILE A 15 27.87 -32.48 34.05
N SER A 16 27.12 -33.32 33.35
CA SER A 16 27.40 -33.78 32.00
C SER A 16 27.44 -32.59 31.02
N PRO A 17 28.50 -32.51 30.15
CA PRO A 17 28.65 -31.40 29.18
C PRO A 17 27.64 -31.42 28.03
N THR A 18 26.75 -32.40 28.01
CA THR A 18 25.78 -32.60 26.90
C THR A 18 24.64 -31.57 26.89
N THR A 19 24.28 -31.01 28.07
CA THR A 19 23.17 -30.05 28.19
C THR A 19 23.51 -28.67 27.61
N ARG A 20 24.77 -28.24 27.64
CA ARG A 20 25.20 -26.95 27.11
C ARG A 20 25.14 -26.86 25.58
N ARG A 21 25.35 -27.98 24.85
CA ARG A 21 25.31 -28.02 23.37
C ARG A 21 23.89 -27.94 22.80
N GLY A 22 22.89 -28.39 23.55
CA GLY A 22 21.47 -28.32 23.16
C GLY A 22 20.90 -26.91 23.22
N ILE A 23 21.24 -26.17 24.30
CA ILE A 23 20.73 -24.81 24.51
C ILE A 23 21.31 -23.82 23.48
N THR A 24 22.61 -23.95 23.17
CA THR A 24 23.27 -23.10 22.16
C THR A 24 22.72 -23.35 20.75
N ARG A 25 22.35 -24.59 20.40
CA ARG A 25 21.72 -24.88 19.10
C ARG A 25 20.29 -24.39 19.02
N ALA A 26 19.51 -24.51 20.11
CA ALA A 26 18.14 -24.01 20.16
C ALA A 26 18.10 -22.46 20.08
N VAL A 27 18.98 -21.75 20.76
CA VAL A 27 19.11 -20.29 20.69
C VAL A 27 19.55 -19.83 19.30
N MET A 28 20.46 -20.56 18.67
CA MET A 28 20.92 -20.21 17.31
C MET A 28 19.84 -20.42 16.25
N VAL A 29 18.98 -21.44 16.38
CA VAL A 29 17.86 -21.68 15.46
C VAL A 29 16.76 -20.62 15.65
N VAL A 30 16.48 -20.20 16.86
CA VAL A 30 15.52 -19.12 17.14
C VAL A 30 16.06 -17.76 16.63
N LEU A 31 17.36 -17.50 16.75
CA LEU A 31 17.96 -16.28 16.22
C LEU A 31 17.96 -16.23 14.67
N LEU A 32 18.11 -17.38 14.01
CA LEU A 32 18.02 -17.47 12.54
C LEU A 32 16.61 -17.32 12.01
N MET A 33 15.58 -17.65 12.80
CA MET A 33 14.16 -17.42 12.42
C MET A 33 13.71 -15.96 12.57
N LEU A 34 14.42 -15.14 13.31
CA LEU A 34 14.12 -13.71 13.50
C LEU A 34 14.65 -12.80 12.38
N ILE A 35 15.51 -13.30 11.50
CA ILE A 35 16.11 -12.52 10.40
C ILE A 35 15.27 -12.62 9.10
N GLY A 36 14.19 -13.44 9.08
CA GLY A 36 13.40 -13.76 7.88
C GLY A 36 12.21 -12.87 7.54
N ALA A 37 11.96 -11.78 8.27
CA ALA A 37 10.80 -10.90 8.00
C ALA A 37 11.21 -9.48 7.61
N THR A 38 12.16 -9.33 6.69
CA THR A 38 12.19 -8.11 5.89
C THR A 38 11.07 -8.22 4.86
N SER A 39 9.90 -7.69 5.19
CA SER A 39 8.88 -7.40 4.19
C SER A 39 9.51 -6.42 3.21
N VAL A 40 10.06 -6.95 2.12
CA VAL A 40 10.35 -6.15 0.94
C VAL A 40 8.98 -5.67 0.47
N SER A 41 8.60 -4.45 0.88
CA SER A 41 7.53 -3.72 0.22
C SER A 41 7.99 -3.57 -1.21
N ALA A 42 7.49 -4.42 -2.09
CA ALA A 42 7.72 -4.29 -3.52
C ALA A 42 7.21 -2.90 -3.90
N GLU A 43 8.13 -2.00 -4.22
CA GLU A 43 7.81 -0.66 -4.70
C GLU A 43 6.96 -0.84 -5.96
N GLN A 44 5.68 -0.50 -5.84
CA GLN A 44 4.73 -0.70 -6.94
C GLN A 44 5.16 0.16 -8.10
N THR A 45 5.30 -0.45 -9.26
CA THR A 45 5.60 0.31 -10.47
C THR A 45 4.46 1.29 -10.78
N PRO A 46 4.75 2.44 -11.41
CA PRO A 46 3.72 3.37 -11.84
C PRO A 46 2.61 2.69 -12.66
N THR A 47 2.98 1.77 -13.54
CA THR A 47 2.05 0.99 -14.37
C THR A 47 1.12 0.12 -13.52
N GLU A 48 1.62 -0.57 -12.49
CA GLU A 48 0.79 -1.38 -11.59
C GLU A 48 -0.17 -0.51 -10.78
N SER A 49 0.27 0.68 -10.36
CA SER A 49 -0.56 1.64 -9.65
C SER A 49 -1.72 2.13 -10.51
N VAL A 50 -1.45 2.51 -11.76
CA VAL A 50 -2.46 2.93 -12.74
C VAL A 50 -3.41 1.77 -13.05
N LYS A 51 -2.88 0.58 -13.30
CA LYS A 51 -3.68 -0.62 -13.58
C LYS A 51 -4.68 -0.89 -12.46
N ARG A 52 -4.26 -0.91 -11.21
CA ARG A 52 -5.18 -1.11 -10.07
C ARG A 52 -6.29 -0.07 -10.01
N THR A 53 -5.94 1.19 -10.27
CA THR A 53 -6.94 2.27 -10.28
C THR A 53 -8.00 2.02 -11.36
N ILE A 54 -7.57 1.66 -12.56
CA ILE A 54 -8.46 1.35 -13.69
C ILE A 54 -9.31 0.11 -13.38
N ASP A 55 -8.70 -0.96 -12.86
CA ASP A 55 -9.40 -2.20 -12.51
C ASP A 55 -10.48 -1.94 -11.44
N ASN A 56 -10.19 -1.10 -10.44
CA ASN A 56 -11.18 -0.68 -9.42
C ASN A 56 -12.33 0.13 -10.03
N VAL A 57 -12.03 1.05 -10.94
CA VAL A 57 -13.09 1.82 -11.65
C VAL A 57 -13.97 0.89 -12.48
N ILE A 58 -13.38 -0.04 -13.23
CA ILE A 58 -14.11 -1.03 -14.02
C ILE A 58 -14.98 -1.92 -13.13
N GLN A 59 -14.49 -2.32 -11.96
CA GLN A 59 -15.26 -3.10 -10.99
C GLN A 59 -16.49 -2.33 -10.52
N ILE A 60 -16.36 -1.04 -10.18
CA ILE A 60 -17.49 -0.19 -9.79
C ILE A 60 -18.52 -0.10 -10.93
N LEU A 61 -18.05 0.11 -12.17
CA LEU A 61 -18.90 0.22 -13.35
C LEU A 61 -19.64 -1.09 -13.65
N ASN A 62 -19.06 -2.24 -13.34
CA ASN A 62 -19.65 -3.56 -13.55
C ASN A 62 -20.51 -4.08 -12.38
N THR A 63 -20.60 -3.33 -11.28
CA THR A 63 -21.45 -3.69 -10.15
C THR A 63 -22.91 -3.46 -10.53
N ASP A 64 -23.72 -4.53 -10.57
CA ASP A 64 -25.09 -4.47 -11.10
C ASP A 64 -26.00 -3.51 -10.33
N GLU A 65 -25.87 -3.41 -9.01
CA GLU A 65 -26.62 -2.45 -8.19
C GLU A 65 -26.29 -1.00 -8.57
N LEU A 66 -25.03 -0.72 -8.97
CA LEU A 66 -24.57 0.62 -9.34
C LEU A 66 -24.88 0.98 -10.80
N LYS A 67 -25.26 0.01 -11.65
CA LYS A 67 -25.70 0.27 -13.03
C LYS A 67 -27.06 0.93 -13.11
N GLN A 68 -27.88 0.83 -12.06
CA GLN A 68 -29.20 1.42 -12.03
C GLN A 68 -29.14 2.95 -12.17
N PRO A 69 -30.00 3.59 -12.97
CA PRO A 69 -30.01 5.05 -13.15
C PRO A 69 -30.16 5.81 -11.83
N SER A 70 -30.96 5.28 -10.89
CA SER A 70 -31.17 5.85 -9.54
C SER A 70 -29.89 5.88 -8.69
N ARG A 71 -28.89 5.07 -9.01
CA ARG A 71 -27.61 4.97 -8.31
C ARG A 71 -26.47 5.71 -9.04
N SER A 72 -26.75 6.45 -10.08
CA SER A 72 -25.73 7.14 -10.89
C SER A 72 -24.88 8.11 -10.08
N VAL A 73 -25.45 8.80 -9.10
CA VAL A 73 -24.71 9.71 -8.21
C VAL A 73 -23.74 8.92 -7.32
N GLU A 74 -24.20 7.84 -6.69
CA GLU A 74 -23.37 6.99 -5.85
C GLU A 74 -22.23 6.34 -6.65
N ARG A 75 -22.53 5.85 -7.86
CA ARG A 75 -21.53 5.30 -8.77
C ARG A 75 -20.42 6.31 -9.08
N ARG A 76 -20.78 7.54 -9.46
CA ARG A 76 -19.81 8.61 -9.73
C ARG A 76 -18.98 8.95 -8.51
N GLN A 77 -19.59 9.03 -7.33
CA GLN A 77 -18.86 9.31 -6.09
C GLN A 77 -17.84 8.23 -5.76
N LYS A 78 -18.20 6.95 -5.88
CA LYS A 78 -17.27 5.83 -5.67
C LYS A 78 -16.09 5.88 -6.64
N ILE A 79 -16.33 6.22 -7.91
CA ILE A 79 -15.26 6.37 -8.91
C ILE A 79 -14.36 7.55 -8.54
N GLU A 80 -14.94 8.69 -8.16
CA GLU A 80 -14.17 9.86 -7.74
C GLU A 80 -13.27 9.54 -6.53
N ASP A 81 -13.77 8.80 -5.55
CA ASP A 81 -12.99 8.41 -4.38
C ASP A 81 -11.77 7.54 -4.75
N VAL A 82 -11.93 6.62 -5.70
CA VAL A 82 -10.83 5.80 -6.22
C VAL A 82 -9.78 6.66 -6.95
N VAL A 83 -10.24 7.60 -7.78
CA VAL A 83 -9.34 8.48 -8.54
C VAL A 83 -8.62 9.43 -7.60
N ARG A 84 -9.31 10.05 -6.64
CA ARG A 84 -8.76 11.01 -5.67
C ARG A 84 -7.62 10.43 -4.82
N GLN A 85 -7.64 9.13 -4.55
CA GLN A 85 -6.55 8.46 -3.82
C GLN A 85 -5.23 8.41 -4.62
N ARG A 86 -5.26 8.64 -5.92
CA ARG A 86 -4.13 8.48 -6.82
C ARG A 86 -3.76 9.74 -7.59
N VAL A 87 -4.69 10.68 -7.67
CA VAL A 87 -4.53 11.90 -8.47
C VAL A 87 -4.66 13.12 -7.55
N SER A 88 -3.63 13.94 -7.55
CA SER A 88 -3.64 15.24 -6.86
C SER A 88 -4.28 16.28 -7.79
N TYR A 89 -5.49 16.71 -7.46
CA TYR A 89 -6.15 17.81 -8.18
C TYR A 89 -5.36 19.12 -8.06
N GLU A 90 -4.68 19.32 -6.95
CA GLU A 90 -3.83 20.49 -6.74
C GLU A 90 -2.62 20.51 -7.70
N ASP A 91 -1.92 19.38 -7.82
CA ASP A 91 -0.79 19.29 -8.75
C ASP A 91 -1.23 19.42 -10.20
N MET A 92 -2.37 18.82 -10.56
CA MET A 92 -2.94 18.97 -11.89
C MET A 92 -3.34 20.41 -12.18
N ALA A 93 -4.01 21.08 -11.25
CA ALA A 93 -4.42 22.48 -11.37
C ALA A 93 -3.19 23.40 -11.49
N ARG A 94 -2.17 23.16 -10.67
CA ARG A 94 -0.89 23.90 -10.74
C ARG A 94 -0.21 23.75 -12.10
N LEU A 95 -0.16 22.53 -12.63
CA LEU A 95 0.42 22.24 -13.95
C LEU A 95 -0.41 22.87 -15.08
N ALA A 96 -1.73 22.83 -14.99
CA ALA A 96 -2.64 23.40 -15.97
C ALA A 96 -2.54 24.92 -16.03
N LEU A 97 -2.46 25.60 -14.88
CA LEU A 97 -2.34 27.03 -14.82
C LEU A 97 -0.92 27.53 -15.16
N GLY A 98 0.10 26.72 -14.83
CA GLY A 98 1.51 27.02 -15.14
C GLY A 98 2.05 28.24 -14.39
N LYS A 99 2.75 29.14 -15.10
CA LYS A 99 3.41 30.30 -14.49
C LYS A 99 2.51 31.20 -13.63
N PRO A 100 1.25 31.52 -14.00
CA PRO A 100 0.35 32.32 -13.18
C PRO A 100 0.10 31.77 -11.78
N TRP A 101 0.27 30.46 -11.54
CA TRP A 101 0.10 29.82 -10.23
C TRP A 101 0.91 30.50 -9.12
N ILE A 102 2.13 30.98 -9.45
CA ILE A 102 3.05 31.58 -8.48
C ILE A 102 2.49 32.91 -7.93
N ALA A 103 1.76 33.66 -8.74
CA ALA A 103 1.19 34.93 -8.38
C ALA A 103 -0.12 34.84 -7.58
N LEU A 104 -0.73 33.67 -7.48
CA LEU A 104 -1.97 33.47 -6.74
C LEU A 104 -1.71 33.43 -5.23
N THR A 105 -2.65 34.01 -4.47
CA THR A 105 -2.75 33.80 -3.02
C THR A 105 -3.23 32.37 -2.73
N ASP A 106 -3.06 31.89 -1.49
CA ASP A 106 -3.51 30.54 -1.10
C ASP A 106 -5.03 30.38 -1.25
N ILE A 107 -5.80 31.43 -0.97
CA ILE A 107 -7.25 31.46 -1.18
C ILE A 107 -7.59 31.25 -2.66
N GLN A 108 -6.92 32.00 -3.54
CA GLN A 108 -7.13 31.90 -5.00
C GLN A 108 -6.70 30.54 -5.55
N ARG A 109 -5.61 29.96 -5.03
CA ARG A 109 -5.19 28.60 -5.38
C ARG A 109 -6.24 27.58 -5.01
N GLN A 110 -6.76 27.66 -3.77
CA GLN A 110 -7.78 26.74 -3.30
C GLN A 110 -9.09 26.85 -4.13
N GLU A 111 -9.51 28.06 -4.43
CA GLU A 111 -10.67 28.30 -5.29
C GLU A 111 -10.46 27.74 -6.69
N PHE A 112 -9.28 27.99 -7.29
CA PHE A 112 -8.94 27.43 -8.60
C PHE A 112 -8.93 25.91 -8.60
N VAL A 113 -8.35 25.26 -7.59
CA VAL A 113 -8.35 23.79 -7.45
C VAL A 113 -9.76 23.24 -7.36
N ASN A 114 -10.64 23.88 -6.59
CA ASN A 114 -12.03 23.44 -6.45
C ASN A 114 -12.80 23.54 -7.79
N LEU A 115 -12.65 24.65 -8.49
CA LEU A 115 -13.28 24.84 -9.82
C LEU A 115 -12.69 23.90 -10.87
N PHE A 116 -11.39 23.68 -10.85
CA PHE A 116 -10.71 22.76 -11.75
C PHE A 116 -11.18 21.31 -11.51
N ALA A 117 -11.28 20.87 -10.25
CA ALA A 117 -11.77 19.55 -9.89
C ALA A 117 -13.24 19.38 -10.30
N GLN A 118 -14.07 20.42 -10.15
CA GLN A 118 -15.46 20.38 -10.61
C GLN A 118 -15.55 20.26 -12.13
N LEU A 119 -14.76 21.04 -12.87
CA LEU A 119 -14.71 20.97 -14.32
C LEU A 119 -14.33 19.55 -14.80
N LEU A 120 -13.32 18.94 -14.18
CA LEU A 120 -12.94 17.57 -14.53
C LEU A 120 -14.07 16.57 -14.25
N ARG A 121 -14.75 16.67 -13.10
CA ARG A 121 -15.89 15.81 -12.80
C ARG A 121 -17.00 15.94 -13.84
N ASP A 122 -17.34 17.17 -14.22
CA ASP A 122 -18.40 17.43 -15.19
C ASP A 122 -18.03 16.92 -16.59
N MET A 123 -16.79 17.09 -17.00
CA MET A 123 -16.28 16.56 -18.28
C MET A 123 -16.33 15.03 -18.35
N PHE A 124 -15.98 14.36 -17.24
CA PHE A 124 -15.94 12.90 -17.21
C PHE A 124 -17.29 12.25 -16.89
N ALA A 125 -18.23 12.99 -16.30
CA ALA A 125 -19.54 12.44 -15.92
C ALA A 125 -20.31 11.81 -17.10
N GLY A 126 -20.20 12.40 -18.30
CA GLY A 126 -20.81 11.85 -19.51
C GLY A 126 -20.06 10.65 -20.11
N THR A 127 -18.77 10.58 -19.90
CA THR A 127 -17.90 9.56 -20.49
C THR A 127 -17.84 8.27 -19.66
N ILE A 128 -18.14 8.35 -18.35
CA ILE A 128 -18.04 7.21 -17.43
C ILE A 128 -18.94 6.05 -17.86
N ASP A 129 -20.13 6.34 -18.35
CA ASP A 129 -21.10 5.32 -18.77
C ASP A 129 -20.67 4.62 -20.07
N ASP A 130 -19.96 5.33 -20.96
CA ASP A 130 -19.42 4.78 -22.21
C ASP A 130 -18.22 3.86 -21.97
N VAL A 131 -17.46 4.10 -20.90
CA VAL A 131 -16.25 3.32 -20.55
C VAL A 131 -16.60 1.99 -19.87
N ALA A 132 -17.82 1.81 -19.35
CA ALA A 132 -18.23 0.59 -18.65
C ALA A 132 -18.01 -0.70 -19.45
N ASN A 133 -18.10 -0.62 -20.79
CA ASN A 133 -17.88 -1.74 -21.70
C ASN A 133 -16.53 -1.71 -22.41
N ALA A 134 -15.65 -0.76 -22.08
CA ALA A 134 -14.36 -0.62 -22.74
C ALA A 134 -13.35 -1.67 -22.24
N GLN A 135 -12.60 -2.24 -23.18
CA GLN A 135 -11.46 -3.08 -22.87
C GLN A 135 -10.20 -2.23 -22.78
N VAL A 136 -9.57 -2.22 -21.60
CA VAL A 136 -8.30 -1.52 -21.40
C VAL A 136 -7.14 -2.43 -21.75
N ARG A 137 -6.28 -1.99 -22.68
CA ARG A 137 -5.09 -2.70 -23.08
C ARG A 137 -3.83 -1.93 -22.69
N TYR A 138 -3.04 -2.50 -21.79
CA TYR A 138 -1.77 -1.93 -21.35
C TYR A 138 -0.69 -2.29 -22.37
N LEU A 139 -0.08 -1.28 -23.03
CA LEU A 139 0.88 -1.51 -24.11
C LEU A 139 2.33 -1.55 -23.61
N SER A 140 2.80 -0.46 -22.98
CA SER A 140 4.18 -0.36 -22.51
C SER A 140 4.34 0.81 -21.55
N GLU A 141 5.36 0.72 -20.69
CA GLU A 141 5.84 1.82 -19.87
C GLU A 141 7.12 2.41 -20.48
N ARG A 142 7.17 3.74 -20.60
CA ARG A 142 8.37 4.45 -21.05
C ARG A 142 8.85 5.35 -19.93
N ARG A 143 10.01 5.04 -19.37
CA ARG A 143 10.68 5.88 -18.36
C ARG A 143 11.51 6.94 -19.08
N LYS A 144 11.20 8.22 -18.83
CA LYS A 144 12.04 9.31 -19.32
C LYS A 144 13.28 9.39 -18.43
N GLN A 145 14.46 9.15 -18.99
CA GLN A 145 15.72 9.43 -18.30
C GLN A 145 15.94 10.94 -18.33
N ASN A 146 16.13 11.54 -17.14
CA ASN A 146 16.57 12.94 -17.00
C ASN A 146 18.07 13.00 -17.14
#